data_722591910961dedf293fb96af82f27f0
#
_entry.id   722591910961dedf293fb96af82f27f0
#
_cell.length_a   1.000
_cell.length_b   1.000
_cell.length_c   1.000
_cell.angle_alpha   90.00
_cell.angle_beta   90.00
_cell.angle_gamma   90.00
#
_symmetry.space_group_name_H-M   'P 1'
#
loop_
_entity.id
_entity.type
_entity.pdbx_description
1 polymer ?
#
loop_
_entity_poly.entity_id
_entity_poly.type
_entity_poly.pdbx_seq_one_letter_code
_entity_poly.pdbx_strand_id
1 'polypeptide(L)'
;MSNNSLSLILEQAKEQEHQAQLALNHAHLERENYLQQLAQIEQYRLDYCTQLSERGLQGLTASSYNHLQKFLTQLDETLAKQKSIGSHFEQQITDCQQHWLEMQKKRRSIEWLIEKKQRERQMWLDKQEQKMMDEFATLQFARRMQASGR
;
A
#
# COMPACT_ATOMS: atom_id res chain seq x y z
N MET A 1 -9.68 -24.55 -13.75
CA MET A 1 -8.71 -24.53 -12.64
C MET A 1 -9.31 -25.18 -11.40
N SER A 2 -8.55 -25.98 -10.72
CA SER A 2 -8.98 -26.56 -9.45
C SER A 2 -9.03 -25.49 -8.36
N ASN A 3 -9.85 -25.72 -7.32
CA ASN A 3 -9.94 -24.81 -6.16
C ASN A 3 -8.57 -24.63 -5.47
N ASN A 4 -7.72 -25.65 -5.49
CA ASN A 4 -6.38 -25.57 -4.91
C ASN A 4 -5.47 -24.59 -5.65
N SER A 5 -5.55 -24.56 -6.99
CA SER A 5 -4.77 -23.63 -7.79
C SER A 5 -5.18 -22.19 -7.54
N LEU A 6 -6.49 -21.90 -7.46
CA LEU A 6 -6.99 -20.58 -7.16
C LEU A 6 -6.63 -20.13 -5.74
N SER A 7 -6.68 -21.06 -4.79
CA SER A 7 -6.28 -20.79 -3.40
C SER A 7 -4.81 -20.40 -3.31
N LEU A 8 -3.92 -21.08 -4.05
CA LEU A 8 -2.50 -20.74 -4.11
C LEU A 8 -2.25 -19.37 -4.76
N ILE A 9 -2.99 -19.08 -5.85
CA ILE A 9 -2.90 -17.79 -6.52
C ILE A 9 -3.35 -16.67 -5.58
N LEU A 10 -4.41 -16.91 -4.80
CA LEU A 10 -4.89 -15.95 -3.80
C LEU A 10 -3.84 -15.70 -2.71
N GLU A 11 -3.21 -16.75 -2.19
CA GLU A 11 -2.15 -16.60 -1.20
C GLU A 11 -0.98 -15.79 -1.73
N GLN A 12 -0.57 -16.03 -2.97
CA GLN A 12 0.47 -15.25 -3.64
C GLN A 12 0.06 -13.79 -3.79
N ALA A 13 -1.19 -13.54 -4.18
CA ALA A 13 -1.71 -12.18 -4.34
C ALA A 13 -1.74 -11.43 -3.00
N LYS A 14 -2.13 -12.10 -1.92
CA LYS A 14 -2.10 -11.54 -0.55
C LYS A 14 -0.68 -11.20 -0.12
N GLU A 15 0.28 -12.07 -0.41
CA GLU A 15 1.69 -11.82 -0.09
C GLU A 15 2.24 -10.64 -0.89
N GLN A 16 1.91 -10.54 -2.18
CA GLN A 16 2.32 -9.42 -3.03
C GLN A 16 1.73 -8.09 -2.51
N GLU A 17 0.47 -8.10 -2.10
CA GLU A 17 -0.18 -6.93 -1.49
C GLU A 17 0.52 -6.53 -0.19
N HIS A 18 0.83 -7.51 0.66
CA HIS A 18 1.54 -7.28 1.91
C HIS A 18 2.93 -6.67 1.69
N GLN A 19 3.70 -7.21 0.74
CA GLN A 19 5.01 -6.66 0.39
C GLN A 19 4.91 -5.25 -0.17
N ALA A 20 3.88 -4.98 -0.98
CA ALA A 20 3.62 -3.64 -1.51
C ALA A 20 3.26 -2.66 -0.38
N GLN A 21 2.52 -3.11 0.62
CA GLN A 21 2.20 -2.29 1.79
C GLN A 21 3.44 -1.97 2.62
N LEU A 22 4.32 -2.95 2.84
CA LEU A 22 5.59 -2.74 3.53
C LEU A 22 6.48 -1.74 2.79
N ALA A 23 6.53 -1.85 1.46
CA ALA A 23 7.28 -0.91 0.62
C ALA A 23 6.72 0.52 0.74
N LEU A 24 5.41 0.67 0.76
CA LEU A 24 4.75 1.97 0.95
C LEU A 24 5.07 2.56 2.34
N ASN A 25 5.00 1.74 3.38
CA ASN A 25 5.34 2.17 4.75
C ASN A 25 6.80 2.61 4.84
N HIS A 26 7.70 1.87 4.18
CA HIS A 26 9.12 2.22 4.11
C HIS A 26 9.34 3.55 3.37
N ALA A 27 8.64 3.78 2.27
CA ALA A 27 8.71 5.04 1.53
C ALA A 27 8.25 6.22 2.39
N HIS A 28 7.18 6.07 3.18
CA HIS A 28 6.75 7.08 4.14
C HIS A 28 7.78 7.35 5.21
N LEU A 29 8.41 6.30 5.73
CA LEU A 29 9.46 6.43 6.75
C LEU A 29 10.69 7.16 6.21
N GLU A 30 11.11 6.84 5.00
CA GLU A 30 12.22 7.53 4.33
C GLU A 30 11.94 9.02 4.14
N ARG A 31 10.72 9.35 3.74
CA ARG A 31 10.30 10.75 3.62
C ARG A 31 10.31 11.45 4.97
N GLU A 32 9.83 10.80 6.00
CA GLU A 32 9.84 11.35 7.37
C GLU A 32 11.28 11.63 7.84
N ASN A 33 12.19 10.68 7.63
CA ASN A 33 13.61 10.85 7.96
C ASN A 33 14.22 12.01 7.17
N TYR A 34 13.89 12.12 5.88
CA TYR A 34 14.32 13.23 5.05
C TYR A 34 13.87 14.58 5.61
N LEU A 35 12.59 14.70 5.97
CA LEU A 35 12.04 15.93 6.52
C LEU A 35 12.66 16.29 7.86
N GLN A 36 12.96 15.30 8.71
CA GLN A 36 13.66 15.52 9.98
C GLN A 36 15.09 16.03 9.76
N GLN A 37 15.81 15.45 8.83
CA GLN A 37 17.16 15.89 8.47
C GLN A 37 17.15 17.31 7.92
N LEU A 38 16.20 17.62 7.05
CA LEU A 38 16.02 18.96 6.49
C LEU A 38 15.75 19.99 7.61
N ALA A 39 14.84 19.67 8.51
CA ALA A 39 14.51 20.53 9.64
C ALA A 39 15.73 20.76 10.55
N GLN A 40 16.54 19.72 10.75
CA GLN A 40 17.76 19.80 11.54
C GLN A 40 18.80 20.74 10.92
N ILE A 41 18.98 20.67 9.60
CA ILE A 41 19.89 21.56 8.87
C ILE A 41 19.37 23.00 8.95
N GLU A 42 18.06 23.21 8.79
CA GLU A 42 17.44 24.54 8.92
C GLU A 42 17.64 25.11 10.34
N GLN A 43 17.54 24.27 11.36
CA GLN A 43 17.78 24.70 12.74
C GLN A 43 19.25 25.09 12.97
N TYR A 44 20.19 24.32 12.43
CA TYR A 44 21.61 24.68 12.49
C TYR A 44 21.87 26.03 11.82
N ARG A 45 21.26 26.24 10.66
CA ARG A 45 21.38 27.50 9.93
C ARG A 45 20.88 28.67 10.79
N LEU A 46 19.72 28.51 11.40
CA LEU A 46 19.14 29.53 12.28
C LEU A 46 20.02 29.83 13.48
N ASP A 47 20.56 28.79 14.12
CA ASP A 47 21.50 28.93 15.27
C ASP A 47 22.76 29.67 14.87
N TYR A 48 23.36 29.38 13.71
CA TYR A 48 24.52 30.08 13.21
C TYR A 48 24.23 31.52 12.83
N CYS A 49 23.08 31.82 12.27
CA CYS A 49 22.64 33.19 12.00
C CYS A 49 22.50 33.98 13.30
N THR A 50 21.94 33.38 14.33
CA THR A 50 21.79 33.98 15.65
C THR A 50 23.16 34.26 16.27
N GLN A 51 24.08 33.30 16.23
CA GLN A 51 25.46 33.47 16.72
C GLN A 51 26.21 34.58 16.00
N LEU A 52 26.05 34.64 14.66
CA LEU A 52 26.68 35.68 13.86
C LEU A 52 26.17 37.06 14.27
N SER A 53 24.84 37.21 14.47
CA SER A 53 24.23 38.46 14.90
C SER A 53 24.72 38.86 16.31
N GLU A 54 24.66 37.96 17.27
CA GLU A 54 25.07 38.21 18.66
C GLU A 54 26.55 38.52 18.80
N ARG A 55 27.42 37.73 18.13
CA ARG A 55 28.89 37.93 18.18
C ARG A 55 29.28 39.17 17.40
N GLY A 56 28.56 39.53 16.33
CA GLY A 56 28.78 40.76 15.61
C GLY A 56 28.56 41.98 16.47
N LEU A 57 27.59 41.93 17.38
CA LEU A 57 27.34 42.98 18.37
C LEU A 57 28.43 43.04 19.47
N GLN A 58 29.10 41.93 19.75
CA GLN A 58 30.18 41.84 20.77
C GLN A 58 31.56 42.12 20.20
N GLY A 59 31.71 42.36 18.89
CA GLY A 59 33.00 42.67 18.29
C GLY A 59 33.77 41.44 17.80
N LEU A 60 33.23 40.73 16.80
CA LEU A 60 33.95 39.65 16.11
C LEU A 60 35.16 40.15 15.35
N THR A 61 36.24 39.35 15.32
CA THR A 61 37.36 39.57 14.40
C THR A 61 36.88 39.33 12.97
N ALA A 62 37.47 40.01 12.00
CA ALA A 62 37.15 39.82 10.58
C ALA A 62 37.36 38.38 10.13
N SER A 63 38.36 37.68 10.66
CA SER A 63 38.60 36.26 10.36
C SER A 63 37.49 35.36 10.86
N SER A 64 37.02 35.56 12.09
CA SER A 64 35.91 34.76 12.67
C SER A 64 34.61 35.02 11.93
N TYR A 65 34.33 36.25 11.54
CA TYR A 65 33.17 36.63 10.76
C TYR A 65 33.16 35.93 9.39
N ASN A 66 34.32 35.93 8.72
CA ASN A 66 34.45 35.26 7.43
C ASN A 66 34.25 33.74 7.53
N HIS A 67 34.73 33.10 8.58
CA HIS A 67 34.50 31.69 8.85
C HIS A 67 33.03 31.36 9.03
N LEU A 68 32.31 32.14 9.82
CA LEU A 68 30.87 31.98 10.03
C LEU A 68 30.08 32.19 8.75
N GLN A 69 30.45 33.20 7.95
CA GLN A 69 29.82 33.48 6.67
C GLN A 69 30.00 32.34 5.67
N LYS A 70 31.23 31.79 5.56
CA LYS A 70 31.53 30.64 4.73
C LYS A 70 30.71 29.42 5.13
N PHE A 71 30.61 29.18 6.43
CA PHE A 71 29.85 28.07 6.98
C PHE A 71 28.36 28.21 6.64
N LEU A 72 27.79 29.41 6.79
CA LEU A 72 26.39 29.71 6.42
C LEU A 72 26.17 29.48 4.92
N THR A 73 27.10 29.89 4.07
CA THR A 73 27.02 29.65 2.62
C THR A 73 27.00 28.16 2.31
N GLN A 74 27.85 27.36 2.99
CA GLN A 74 27.86 25.90 2.84
C GLN A 74 26.53 25.26 3.31
N LEU A 75 25.98 25.74 4.41
CA LEU A 75 24.66 25.27 4.88
C LEU A 75 23.55 25.60 3.89
N ASP A 76 23.56 26.81 3.30
CA ASP A 76 22.61 27.21 2.29
C ASP A 76 22.68 26.34 1.03
N GLU A 77 23.89 26.01 0.60
CA GLU A 77 24.11 25.09 -0.53
C GLU A 77 23.62 23.68 -0.20
N THR A 78 23.88 23.19 1.00
CA THR A 78 23.41 21.90 1.48
C THR A 78 21.89 21.86 1.51
N LEU A 79 21.24 22.91 2.04
CA LEU A 79 19.79 23.03 2.06
C LEU A 79 19.19 23.02 0.65
N ALA A 80 19.80 23.77 -0.27
CA ALA A 80 19.35 23.80 -1.66
C ALA A 80 19.41 22.42 -2.31
N LYS A 81 20.51 21.69 -2.10
CA LYS A 81 20.66 20.31 -2.58
C LYS A 81 19.64 19.37 -1.96
N GLN A 82 19.44 19.44 -0.66
CA GLN A 82 18.46 18.61 0.05
C GLN A 82 17.03 18.89 -0.42
N LYS A 83 16.69 20.15 -0.62
CA LYS A 83 15.37 20.53 -1.15
C LYS A 83 15.15 20.03 -2.58
N SER A 84 16.18 19.99 -3.40
CA SER A 84 16.07 19.52 -4.77
C SER A 84 15.75 18.02 -4.89
N ILE A 85 16.12 17.21 -3.88
CA ILE A 85 15.84 15.78 -3.88
C ILE A 85 14.50 15.44 -3.20
N GLY A 86 13.80 16.42 -2.64
CA GLY A 86 12.53 16.22 -1.94
C GLY A 86 11.46 15.60 -2.82
N SER A 87 11.40 16.00 -4.09
CA SER A 87 10.44 15.45 -5.06
C SER A 87 10.63 13.96 -5.30
N HIS A 88 11.85 13.45 -5.15
CA HIS A 88 12.14 12.02 -5.27
C HIS A 88 11.37 11.20 -4.23
N PHE A 89 11.35 11.66 -2.98
CA PHE A 89 10.63 10.96 -1.91
C PHE A 89 9.12 10.98 -2.12
N GLU A 90 8.57 12.10 -2.60
CA GLU A 90 7.15 12.21 -2.95
C GLU A 90 6.79 11.27 -4.11
N GLN A 91 7.64 11.21 -5.13
CA GLN A 91 7.44 10.33 -6.28
C GLN A 91 7.49 8.86 -5.87
N GLN A 92 8.42 8.51 -4.98
CA GLN A 92 8.55 7.15 -4.46
C GLN A 92 7.29 6.72 -3.71
N ILE A 93 6.72 7.59 -2.87
CA ILE A 93 5.46 7.33 -2.17
C ILE A 93 4.33 7.11 -3.18
N THR A 94 4.21 7.97 -4.18
CA THR A 94 3.18 7.86 -5.22
C THR A 94 3.29 6.53 -5.97
N ASP A 95 4.50 6.15 -6.38
CA ASP A 95 4.74 4.90 -7.09
C ASP A 95 4.40 3.68 -6.23
N CYS A 96 4.82 3.68 -4.97
CA CYS A 96 4.51 2.61 -4.03
C CYS A 96 3.01 2.52 -3.75
N GLN A 97 2.33 3.65 -3.65
CA GLN A 97 0.88 3.71 -3.43
C GLN A 97 0.12 3.14 -4.62
N GLN A 98 0.51 3.49 -5.83
CA GLN A 98 -0.08 2.95 -7.06
C GLN A 98 0.13 1.45 -7.15
N HIS A 99 1.34 0.98 -6.86
CA HIS A 99 1.65 -0.45 -6.87
C HIS A 99 0.84 -1.21 -5.81
N TRP A 100 0.72 -0.68 -4.61
CA TRP A 100 -0.11 -1.27 -3.56
C TRP A 100 -1.59 -1.38 -4.00
N LEU A 101 -2.14 -0.33 -4.61
CA LEU A 101 -3.51 -0.34 -5.13
C LEU A 101 -3.70 -1.39 -6.22
N GLU A 102 -2.72 -1.57 -7.13
CA GLU A 102 -2.75 -2.61 -8.16
C GLU A 102 -2.76 -4.00 -7.55
N MET A 103 -1.94 -4.23 -6.53
CA MET A 103 -1.88 -5.52 -5.83
C MET A 103 -3.19 -5.78 -5.06
N GLN A 104 -3.79 -4.75 -4.48
CA GLN A 104 -5.09 -4.85 -3.83
C GLN A 104 -6.19 -5.24 -4.82
N LYS A 105 -6.23 -4.61 -5.98
CA LYS A 105 -7.18 -4.93 -7.04
C LYS A 105 -7.02 -6.36 -7.53
N LYS A 106 -5.79 -6.80 -7.71
CA LYS A 106 -5.47 -8.18 -8.11
C LYS A 106 -6.01 -9.18 -7.09
N ARG A 107 -5.74 -8.97 -5.81
CA ARG A 107 -6.26 -9.83 -4.74
C ARG A 107 -7.79 -9.86 -4.75
N ARG A 108 -8.44 -8.72 -4.83
CA ARG A 108 -9.91 -8.61 -4.87
C ARG A 108 -10.50 -9.33 -6.07
N SER A 109 -9.86 -9.22 -7.23
CA SER A 109 -10.31 -9.90 -8.46
C SER A 109 -10.26 -11.41 -8.29
N ILE A 110 -9.21 -11.93 -7.67
CA ILE A 110 -9.05 -13.38 -7.41
C ILE A 110 -10.10 -13.84 -6.40
N GLU A 111 -10.31 -13.10 -5.31
CA GLU A 111 -11.35 -13.40 -4.32
C GLU A 111 -12.74 -13.43 -4.96
N TRP A 112 -13.03 -12.44 -5.81
CA TRP A 112 -14.29 -12.39 -6.55
C TRP A 112 -14.48 -13.61 -7.45
N LEU A 113 -13.43 -14.03 -8.14
CA LEU A 113 -13.46 -15.22 -9.02
C LEU A 113 -13.74 -16.50 -8.21
N ILE A 114 -13.09 -16.64 -7.05
CA ILE A 114 -13.31 -17.77 -6.15
C ILE A 114 -14.75 -17.79 -5.65
N GLU A 115 -15.27 -16.67 -5.20
CA GLU A 115 -16.65 -16.53 -4.75
C GLU A 115 -17.65 -16.84 -5.87
N LYS A 116 -17.39 -16.36 -7.08
CA LYS A 116 -18.22 -16.64 -8.25
C LYS A 116 -18.28 -18.13 -8.54
N LYS A 117 -17.14 -18.82 -8.52
CA LYS A 117 -17.08 -20.26 -8.73
C LYS A 117 -17.81 -21.03 -7.64
N GLN A 118 -17.70 -20.61 -6.40
CA GLN A 118 -18.42 -21.21 -5.28
C GLN A 118 -19.93 -21.05 -5.44
N ARG A 119 -20.38 -19.86 -5.85
CA ARG A 119 -21.82 -19.61 -6.13
C ARG A 119 -22.32 -20.46 -7.28
N GLU A 120 -21.57 -20.55 -8.38
CA GLU A 120 -21.94 -21.38 -9.53
C GLU A 120 -22.05 -22.85 -9.17
N ARG A 121 -21.10 -23.35 -8.37
CA ARG A 121 -21.09 -24.70 -7.87
C ARG A 121 -22.31 -24.96 -6.98
N GLN A 122 -22.62 -24.03 -6.07
CA GLN A 122 -23.77 -24.15 -5.18
C GLN A 122 -25.08 -24.17 -5.95
N MET A 123 -25.22 -23.30 -6.96
CA MET A 123 -26.38 -23.28 -7.86
C MET A 123 -26.53 -24.61 -8.61
N TRP A 124 -25.43 -25.16 -9.09
CA TRP A 124 -25.44 -26.45 -9.77
C TRP A 124 -25.89 -27.57 -8.83
N LEU A 125 -25.37 -27.60 -7.60
CA LEU A 125 -25.77 -28.58 -6.58
C LEU A 125 -27.25 -28.43 -6.23
N ASP A 126 -27.75 -27.21 -6.05
CA ASP A 126 -29.14 -26.93 -5.76
C ASP A 126 -30.05 -27.43 -6.88
N LYS A 127 -29.68 -27.22 -8.15
CA LYS A 127 -30.39 -27.72 -9.30
C LYS A 127 -30.44 -29.25 -9.35
N GLN A 128 -29.32 -29.90 -9.02
CA GLN A 128 -29.27 -31.37 -8.98
C GLN A 128 -30.17 -31.92 -7.88
N GLU A 129 -30.14 -31.30 -6.71
CA GLU A 129 -31.01 -31.67 -5.58
C GLU A 129 -32.48 -31.49 -5.94
N GLN A 130 -32.85 -30.35 -6.53
CA GLN A 130 -34.21 -30.08 -7.00
C GLN A 130 -34.68 -31.12 -8.03
N LYS A 131 -33.84 -31.47 -8.97
CA LYS A 131 -34.09 -32.48 -9.98
C LYS A 131 -34.33 -33.85 -9.33
N MET A 132 -33.52 -34.25 -8.38
CA MET A 132 -33.69 -35.50 -7.65
C MET A 132 -35.02 -35.53 -6.87
N MET A 133 -35.37 -34.43 -6.22
CA MET A 133 -36.64 -34.31 -5.50
C MET A 133 -37.84 -34.38 -6.42
N ASP A 134 -37.75 -33.75 -7.57
CA ASP A 134 -38.83 -33.79 -8.59
C ASP A 134 -39.00 -35.20 -9.14
N GLU A 135 -37.92 -35.92 -9.43
CA GLU A 135 -37.96 -37.32 -9.89
C GLU A 135 -38.56 -38.22 -8.82
N PHE A 136 -38.19 -38.03 -7.58
CA PHE A 136 -38.74 -38.80 -6.44
C PHE A 136 -40.24 -38.53 -6.28
N ALA A 137 -40.68 -37.28 -6.34
CA ALA A 137 -42.09 -36.92 -6.25
C ALA A 137 -42.88 -37.51 -7.41
N THR A 138 -42.34 -37.51 -8.63
CA THR A 138 -42.95 -38.13 -9.80
C THR A 138 -43.12 -39.63 -9.64
N LEU A 139 -42.11 -40.32 -9.12
CA LEU A 139 -42.18 -41.74 -8.83
C LEU A 139 -43.24 -42.06 -7.76
N GLN A 140 -43.30 -41.28 -6.71
CA GLN A 140 -44.33 -41.47 -5.66
C GLN A 140 -45.73 -41.22 -6.18
N PHE A 141 -45.93 -40.20 -7.00
CA PHE A 141 -47.20 -39.92 -7.68
C PHE A 141 -47.64 -41.09 -8.57
N ALA A 142 -46.71 -41.62 -9.37
CA ALA A 142 -46.99 -42.77 -10.26
C ALA A 142 -47.37 -44.01 -9.44
N ARG A 143 -46.72 -44.26 -8.32
CA ARG A 143 -47.04 -45.37 -7.41
C ARG A 143 -48.44 -45.21 -6.80
N ARG A 144 -48.82 -44.02 -6.37
CA ARG A 144 -50.15 -43.71 -5.83
C ARG A 144 -51.23 -43.90 -6.90
N MET A 145 -50.95 -43.47 -8.12
CA MET A 145 -51.89 -43.65 -9.26
C MET A 145 -52.11 -45.14 -9.55
N GLN A 146 -51.07 -45.97 -9.52
CA GLN A 146 -51.17 -47.41 -9.71
C GLN A 146 -51.96 -48.08 -8.57
N ALA A 147 -51.74 -47.62 -7.34
CA ALA A 147 -52.44 -48.17 -6.18
C ALA A 147 -53.93 -47.79 -6.15
N SER A 148 -54.31 -46.59 -6.65
CA SER A 148 -55.70 -46.14 -6.71
C SER A 148 -56.46 -46.62 -7.94
N GLY A 149 -55.74 -47.10 -8.93
CA GLY A 149 -56.35 -47.63 -10.19
C GLY A 149 -56.77 -49.11 -10.08
N ARG A 150 -56.62 -49.74 -8.97
CA ARG A 150 -57.06 -51.13 -8.74
C ARG A 150 -58.51 -51.13 -8.20
#